data_3e3cfa387a9bda9aad016a8235dd48d3
#
_entry.id   3e3cfa387a9bda9aad016a8235dd48d3
#
_cell.length_a   1.000
_cell.length_b   1.000
_cell.length_c   1.000
_cell.angle_alpha   90.00
_cell.angle_beta   90.00
_cell.angle_gamma   90.00
#
_symmetry.space_group_name_H-M   'P 1'
#
loop_
_entity.id
_entity.type
_entity.pdbx_description
1 polymer ?
#
loop_
_entity_poly.entity_id
_entity_poly.type
_entity_poly.pdbx_seq_one_letter_code
_entity_poly.pdbx_strand_id
1 'polypeptide(L)'
;MNEALLDANTLIAAFDESHADHRRAHAYVRRLDRFITTPQTQGAFLRFLTRPWTDATGERQPPRMSTGQAMGHLKTILSLATHKFLPDDLSFDRVSMRSLSGFKQWNDAYLIALAAKYGLRLATLERKLDNMDDPRSPAVLAVP
;
A
#
# COMPACT_ATOMS: atom_id res chain seq x y z
N MET A 1 -13.49 14.21 -6.46
CA MET A 1 -12.02 14.14 -6.57
C MET A 1 -11.60 12.66 -6.58
N ASN A 2 -10.74 12.30 -7.50
CA ASN A 2 -10.27 10.90 -7.62
C ASN A 2 -9.09 10.66 -6.68
N GLU A 3 -9.37 10.16 -5.49
CA GLU A 3 -8.37 9.89 -4.43
C GLU A 3 -8.39 8.42 -4.05
N ALA A 4 -7.23 7.88 -3.69
CA ALA A 4 -7.14 6.53 -3.17
C ALA A 4 -6.02 6.39 -2.14
N LEU A 5 -6.30 5.64 -1.07
CA LEU A 5 -5.28 5.13 -0.18
C LEU A 5 -4.61 3.94 -0.87
N LEU A 6 -3.29 3.96 -0.95
CA LEU A 6 -2.56 2.84 -1.55
C LEU A 6 -2.21 1.82 -0.47
N ASP A 7 -2.47 0.54 -0.73
CA ASP A 7 -1.89 -0.49 0.13
C ASP A 7 -0.38 -0.58 -0.10
N ALA A 8 0.31 -1.32 0.77
CA ALA A 8 1.77 -1.39 0.71
C ALA A 8 2.28 -1.90 -0.64
N ASN A 9 1.67 -2.96 -1.18
CA ASN A 9 2.12 -3.53 -2.45
C ASN A 9 1.89 -2.60 -3.63
N THR A 10 0.78 -1.87 -3.64
CA THR A 10 0.50 -0.87 -4.69
C THR A 10 1.49 0.29 -4.61
N LEU A 11 1.79 0.77 -3.41
CA LEU A 11 2.80 1.82 -3.21
C LEU A 11 4.17 1.37 -3.71
N ILE A 12 4.59 0.17 -3.32
CA ILE A 12 5.88 -0.39 -3.75
C ILE A 12 5.92 -0.53 -5.27
N ALA A 13 4.91 -1.15 -5.86
CA ALA A 13 4.87 -1.37 -7.31
C ALA A 13 4.86 -0.06 -8.09
N ALA A 14 4.15 0.95 -7.61
CA ALA A 14 4.05 2.25 -8.29
C ALA A 14 5.39 3.00 -8.35
N PHE A 15 6.26 2.79 -7.36
CA PHE A 15 7.50 3.56 -7.22
C PHE A 15 8.78 2.72 -7.25
N ASP A 16 8.68 1.43 -7.54
CA ASP A 16 9.82 0.54 -7.77
C ASP A 16 9.77 0.00 -9.21
N GLU A 17 10.62 0.53 -10.08
CA GLU A 17 10.65 0.19 -11.50
C GLU A 17 10.92 -1.30 -11.77
N SER A 18 11.57 -1.99 -10.83
CA SER A 18 11.87 -3.42 -10.96
C SER A 18 10.70 -4.33 -10.61
N HIS A 19 9.62 -3.79 -10.03
CA HIS A 19 8.46 -4.58 -9.63
C HIS A 19 7.68 -5.09 -10.86
N ALA A 20 7.22 -6.34 -10.81
CA ALA A 20 6.48 -6.95 -11.91
C ALA A 20 5.22 -6.15 -12.32
N ASP A 21 4.56 -5.53 -11.36
CA ASP A 21 3.35 -4.75 -11.57
C ASP A 21 3.61 -3.24 -11.70
N HIS A 22 4.86 -2.83 -11.85
CA HIS A 22 5.21 -1.40 -11.86
C HIS A 22 4.41 -0.61 -12.91
N ARG A 23 4.38 -1.09 -14.14
CA ARG A 23 3.69 -0.37 -15.23
C ARG A 23 2.22 -0.12 -14.88
N ARG A 24 1.54 -1.13 -14.40
CA ARG A 24 0.12 -1.08 -14.05
C ARG A 24 -0.14 -0.15 -12.87
N ALA A 25 0.61 -0.32 -11.79
CA ALA A 25 0.45 0.48 -10.58
C ALA A 25 0.83 1.94 -10.81
N HIS A 26 1.94 2.19 -11.51
CA HIS A 26 2.40 3.54 -11.83
C HIS A 26 1.37 4.29 -12.70
N ALA A 27 0.85 3.63 -13.75
CA ALA A 27 -0.16 4.22 -14.61
C ALA A 27 -1.43 4.57 -13.83
N TYR A 28 -1.84 3.72 -12.89
CA TYR A 28 -2.99 3.98 -12.04
C TYR A 28 -2.78 5.19 -11.13
N VAL A 29 -1.65 5.23 -10.41
CA VAL A 29 -1.35 6.32 -9.47
C VAL A 29 -1.25 7.67 -10.18
N ARG A 30 -0.71 7.69 -11.39
CA ARG A 30 -0.62 8.93 -12.19
C ARG A 30 -1.96 9.52 -12.59
N ARG A 31 -3.02 8.73 -12.61
CA ARG A 31 -4.37 9.20 -12.93
C ARG A 31 -5.12 9.73 -11.72
N LEU A 32 -4.60 9.51 -10.53
CA LEU A 32 -5.23 9.99 -9.31
C LEU A 32 -4.99 11.50 -9.14
N ASP A 33 -6.00 12.20 -8.68
CA ASP A 33 -5.83 13.58 -8.22
C ASP A 33 -4.97 13.61 -6.95
N ARG A 34 -5.15 12.61 -6.09
CA ARG A 34 -4.33 12.40 -4.90
C ARG A 34 -4.15 10.92 -4.61
N PHE A 35 -2.93 10.52 -4.34
CA PHE A 35 -2.63 9.23 -3.74
C PHE A 35 -2.24 9.44 -2.28
N ILE A 36 -2.67 8.53 -1.44
CA ILE A 36 -2.58 8.68 0.02
C ILE A 36 -1.71 7.57 0.59
N THR A 37 -0.81 7.95 1.48
CA THR A 37 0.01 7.00 2.25
C THR A 37 -0.21 7.21 3.74
N THR A 38 0.06 6.17 4.53
CA THR A 38 0.02 6.19 5.99
C THR A 38 1.38 5.77 6.55
N PRO A 39 1.65 5.99 7.85
CA PRO A 39 2.85 5.45 8.48
C PRO A 39 3.03 3.94 8.24
N GLN A 40 1.94 3.18 8.26
CA GLN A 40 1.98 1.74 8.03
C GLN A 40 2.46 1.39 6.61
N THR A 41 1.92 2.03 5.59
CA THR A 41 2.32 1.77 4.20
C THR A 41 3.70 2.31 3.89
N GLN A 42 4.06 3.46 4.46
CA GLN A 42 5.42 4.01 4.36
C GLN A 42 6.45 3.07 5.00
N GLY A 43 6.14 2.54 6.19
CA GLY A 43 7.01 1.59 6.88
C GLY A 43 7.21 0.30 6.08
N ALA A 44 6.15 -0.22 5.48
CA ALA A 44 6.23 -1.40 4.62
C ALA A 44 7.10 -1.14 3.38
N PHE A 45 6.98 0.03 2.77
CA PHE A 45 7.82 0.47 1.65
C PHE A 45 9.30 0.50 2.04
N LEU A 46 9.62 1.12 3.17
CA LEU A 46 11.00 1.20 3.67
C LEU A 46 11.57 -0.19 3.98
N ARG A 47 10.79 -1.05 4.64
CA ARG A 47 11.23 -2.42 4.95
C ARG A 47 11.49 -3.23 3.69
N PHE A 48 10.64 -3.11 2.69
CA PHE A 48 10.83 -3.80 1.41
C PHE A 48 12.17 -3.41 0.76
N LEU A 49 12.50 -2.13 0.71
CA LEU A 49 13.72 -1.65 0.07
C LEU A 49 14.99 -2.00 0.85
N THR A 50 14.88 -2.13 2.16
CA THR A 50 16.06 -2.31 3.03
C THR A 50 16.25 -3.73 3.54
N ARG A 51 15.38 -4.68 3.19
CA ARG A 51 15.54 -6.09 3.57
C ARG A 51 16.30 -6.86 2.50
N PRO A 52 17.08 -7.90 2.89
CA PRO A 52 17.58 -8.87 1.93
C PRO A 52 16.44 -9.57 1.19
N TRP A 53 16.68 -10.00 -0.01
CA TRP A 53 15.69 -10.68 -0.84
C TRP A 53 16.29 -11.88 -1.56
N THR A 54 15.45 -12.76 -2.07
CA THR A 54 15.84 -13.96 -2.81
C THR A 54 15.45 -13.79 -4.27
N ASP A 55 16.41 -13.99 -5.17
CA ASP A 55 16.16 -13.85 -6.61
C ASP A 55 15.45 -15.08 -7.20
N ALA A 56 15.17 -15.03 -8.51
CA ALA A 56 14.46 -16.09 -9.22
C ALA A 56 15.22 -17.42 -9.23
N THR A 57 16.55 -17.41 -9.00
CA THR A 57 17.37 -18.62 -8.93
C THR A 57 17.42 -19.21 -7.51
N GLY A 58 16.80 -18.58 -6.53
CA GLY A 58 16.85 -18.97 -5.13
C GLY A 58 18.05 -18.42 -4.38
N GLU A 59 18.88 -17.60 -5.03
CA GLU A 59 20.06 -17.00 -4.40
C GLU A 59 19.69 -15.78 -3.57
N ARG A 60 20.28 -15.69 -2.36
CA ARG A 60 20.09 -14.56 -1.45
C ARG A 60 20.83 -13.33 -1.94
N GLN A 61 20.13 -12.22 -2.00
CA GLN A 61 20.66 -10.94 -2.45
C GLN A 61 20.70 -9.93 -1.31
N PRO A 62 21.65 -8.98 -1.31
CA PRO A 62 21.67 -7.91 -0.33
C PRO A 62 20.45 -6.99 -0.50
N PRO A 63 20.17 -6.12 0.51
CA PRO A 63 19.10 -5.13 0.38
C PRO A 63 19.24 -4.29 -0.90
N ARG A 64 18.09 -3.93 -1.49
CA ARG A 64 18.07 -3.09 -2.71
C ARG A 64 18.65 -1.70 -2.47
N MET A 65 18.46 -1.19 -1.27
CA MET A 65 18.91 0.14 -0.87
C MET A 65 19.42 0.13 0.56
N SER A 66 20.33 1.06 0.87
CA SER A 66 20.66 1.40 2.25
C SER A 66 19.46 2.12 2.91
N THR A 67 19.48 2.22 4.24
CA THR A 67 18.43 2.94 4.97
C THR A 67 18.34 4.40 4.53
N GLY A 68 19.48 5.05 4.32
CA GLY A 68 19.53 6.44 3.85
C GLY A 68 18.97 6.62 2.45
N GLN A 69 19.30 5.71 1.54
CA GLN A 69 18.77 5.73 0.17
C GLN A 69 17.26 5.49 0.16
N ALA A 70 16.77 4.53 0.93
CA ALA A 70 15.35 4.23 1.04
C ALA A 70 14.57 5.42 1.59
N MET A 71 15.07 6.07 2.64
CA MET A 71 14.45 7.26 3.20
C MET A 71 14.44 8.42 2.21
N GLY A 72 15.53 8.62 1.47
CA GLY A 72 15.59 9.63 0.41
C GLY A 72 14.55 9.38 -0.68
N HIS A 73 14.37 8.13 -1.08
CA HIS A 73 13.36 7.75 -2.07
C HIS A 73 11.94 8.02 -1.54
N LEU A 74 11.68 7.65 -0.30
CA LEU A 74 10.38 7.95 0.33
C LEU A 74 10.12 9.45 0.38
N LYS A 75 11.09 10.26 0.82
CA LYS A 75 10.93 11.72 0.87
C LYS A 75 10.59 12.31 -0.49
N THR A 76 11.19 11.82 -1.56
CA THR A 76 10.87 12.24 -2.92
C THR A 76 9.40 11.95 -3.26
N ILE A 77 8.91 10.75 -2.93
CA ILE A 77 7.51 10.38 -3.15
C ILE A 77 6.58 11.29 -2.37
N LEU A 78 6.87 11.53 -1.08
CA LEU A 78 6.02 12.33 -0.22
C LEU A 78 6.01 13.82 -0.62
N SER A 79 7.02 14.29 -1.35
CA SER A 79 7.09 15.66 -1.84
C SER A 79 6.27 15.92 -3.10
N LEU A 80 5.74 14.88 -3.74
CA LEU A 80 4.91 15.04 -4.92
C LEU A 80 3.62 15.80 -4.60
N ALA A 81 3.24 16.72 -5.49
CA ALA A 81 2.07 17.58 -5.27
C ALA A 81 0.77 16.78 -5.10
N THR A 82 0.70 15.58 -5.68
CA THR A 82 -0.46 14.69 -5.59
C THR A 82 -0.46 13.79 -4.36
N HIS A 83 0.60 13.80 -3.56
CA HIS A 83 0.66 13.01 -2.33
C HIS A 83 -0.13 13.67 -1.20
N LYS A 84 -0.82 12.84 -0.41
CA LYS A 84 -1.47 13.25 0.83
C LYS A 84 -1.15 12.25 1.94
N PHE A 85 -0.75 12.75 3.09
CA PHE A 85 -0.51 11.94 4.29
C PHE A 85 -1.82 11.72 5.05
N LEU A 86 -2.01 10.50 5.55
CA LEU A 86 -3.10 10.14 6.44
C LEU A 86 -2.52 9.44 7.67
N PRO A 87 -2.83 9.90 8.89
CA PRO A 87 -2.36 9.20 10.09
C PRO A 87 -3.06 7.86 10.28
N ASP A 88 -2.39 6.92 10.95
CA ASP A 88 -2.99 5.64 11.38
C ASP A 88 -3.76 5.87 12.70
N ASP A 89 -4.88 6.58 12.63
CA ASP A 89 -5.63 7.04 13.80
C ASP A 89 -6.89 6.22 14.09
N LEU A 90 -6.87 4.96 13.72
CA LEU A 90 -7.92 4.00 14.01
C LEU A 90 -7.40 2.93 14.96
N SER A 91 -8.15 2.62 16.02
CA SER A 91 -7.82 1.51 16.91
C SER A 91 -8.24 0.17 16.28
N PHE A 92 -7.46 -0.88 16.51
CA PHE A 92 -7.75 -2.20 15.98
C PHE A 92 -9.08 -2.80 16.46
N ASP A 93 -9.58 -2.37 17.62
CA ASP A 93 -10.90 -2.83 18.11
C ASP A 93 -12.06 -2.34 17.24
N ARG A 94 -11.81 -1.38 16.35
CA ARG A 94 -12.78 -0.87 15.37
C ARG A 94 -12.66 -1.55 14.00
N VAL A 95 -11.71 -2.48 13.85
CA VAL A 95 -11.49 -3.19 12.58
C VAL A 95 -12.48 -4.34 12.46
N SER A 96 -13.15 -4.45 11.31
CA SER A 96 -14.03 -5.59 11.03
C SER A 96 -13.22 -6.87 10.90
N MET A 97 -13.72 -7.94 11.51
CA MET A 97 -13.12 -9.27 11.39
C MET A 97 -13.70 -10.09 10.23
N ARG A 98 -14.47 -9.45 9.36
CA ARG A 98 -15.07 -10.11 8.20
C ARG A 98 -14.00 -10.76 7.33
N SER A 99 -14.16 -12.06 7.09
CA SER A 99 -13.26 -12.89 6.28
C SER A 99 -11.79 -12.88 6.72
N LEU A 100 -11.52 -12.47 7.95
CA LEU A 100 -10.18 -12.48 8.54
C LEU A 100 -9.89 -13.92 9.00
N SER A 101 -8.91 -14.57 8.37
CA SER A 101 -8.61 -15.98 8.63
C SER A 101 -7.21 -16.23 9.19
N GLY A 102 -6.34 -15.24 9.30
CA GLY A 102 -4.99 -15.44 9.81
C GLY A 102 -4.19 -14.17 10.03
N PHE A 103 -3.00 -14.36 10.58
CA PHE A 103 -2.15 -13.25 11.02
C PHE A 103 -1.68 -12.32 9.88
N LYS A 104 -1.63 -12.83 8.66
CA LYS A 104 -1.18 -12.05 7.49
C LYS A 104 -2.20 -11.00 7.03
N GLN A 105 -3.44 -11.11 7.50
CA GLN A 105 -4.54 -10.25 7.03
C GLN A 105 -4.81 -9.05 7.93
N TRP A 106 -4.16 -8.94 9.10
CA TRP A 106 -4.43 -7.84 10.02
C TRP A 106 -4.17 -6.47 9.42
N ASN A 107 -3.06 -6.33 8.67
CA ASN A 107 -2.72 -5.06 8.04
C ASN A 107 -3.72 -4.67 6.95
N ASP A 108 -4.16 -5.64 6.15
CA ASP A 108 -5.15 -5.40 5.10
C ASP A 108 -6.50 -5.01 5.70
N ALA A 109 -6.93 -5.72 6.75
CA ALA A 109 -8.17 -5.40 7.46
C ALA A 109 -8.11 -3.99 8.05
N TYR A 110 -6.98 -3.60 8.63
CA TYR A 110 -6.78 -2.26 9.17
C TYR A 110 -6.91 -1.19 8.09
N LEU A 111 -6.23 -1.36 6.96
CA LEU A 111 -6.25 -0.37 5.87
C LEU A 111 -7.63 -0.25 5.23
N ILE A 112 -8.38 -1.34 5.11
CA ILE A 112 -9.78 -1.29 4.66
C ILE A 112 -10.62 -0.45 5.61
N ALA A 113 -10.49 -0.69 6.91
CA ALA A 113 -11.24 0.06 7.94
C ALA A 113 -10.84 1.54 7.96
N LEU A 114 -9.55 1.84 7.82
CA LEU A 114 -9.05 3.21 7.78
C LEU A 114 -9.57 3.95 6.55
N ALA A 115 -9.54 3.33 5.39
CA ALA A 115 -10.09 3.90 4.16
C ALA A 115 -11.58 4.21 4.33
N ALA A 116 -12.35 3.27 4.88
CA ALA A 116 -13.78 3.45 5.13
C ALA A 116 -14.04 4.62 6.09
N LYS A 117 -13.24 4.76 7.15
CA LYS A 117 -13.35 5.85 8.12
C LYS A 117 -13.28 7.23 7.44
N TYR A 118 -12.41 7.36 6.45
CA TYR A 118 -12.17 8.63 5.76
C TYR A 118 -12.93 8.76 4.43
N GLY A 119 -13.84 7.84 4.13
CA GLY A 119 -14.60 7.86 2.88
C GLY A 119 -13.72 7.65 1.64
N LEU A 120 -12.60 6.95 1.79
CA LEU A 120 -11.64 6.68 0.73
C LEU A 120 -11.79 5.25 0.21
N ARG A 121 -11.19 5.00 -0.95
CA ARG A 121 -11.02 3.65 -1.47
C ARG A 121 -9.59 3.19 -1.19
N LEU A 122 -9.43 1.92 -0.83
CA LEU A 122 -8.13 1.28 -0.73
C LEU A 122 -7.78 0.68 -2.09
N ALA A 123 -6.78 1.22 -2.76
CA ALA A 123 -6.28 0.67 -4.01
C ALA A 123 -5.35 -0.49 -3.73
N THR A 124 -5.63 -1.64 -4.32
CA THR A 124 -4.87 -2.87 -4.10
C THR A 124 -4.63 -3.61 -5.41
N LEU A 125 -3.48 -4.28 -5.50
CA LEU A 125 -3.18 -5.26 -6.56
C LEU A 125 -3.75 -6.64 -6.21
N GLU A 126 -4.16 -6.84 -4.95
CA GLU A 126 -4.63 -8.10 -4.41
C GLU A 126 -6.15 -8.24 -4.53
N ARG A 127 -6.64 -9.05 -5.48
CA ARG A 127 -8.07 -9.30 -5.66
C ARG A 127 -8.73 -9.99 -4.47
N LYS A 128 -7.95 -10.72 -3.67
CA LYS A 128 -8.47 -11.43 -2.48
C LYS A 128 -9.04 -10.49 -1.42
N LEU A 129 -8.64 -9.22 -1.41
CA LEU A 129 -9.14 -8.25 -0.44
C LEU A 129 -10.62 -7.94 -0.64
N ASP A 130 -11.20 -8.20 -1.81
CA ASP A 130 -12.63 -8.02 -2.05
C ASP A 130 -13.48 -8.81 -1.05
N ASN A 131 -13.00 -9.98 -0.61
CA ASN A 131 -13.72 -10.81 0.38
C ASN A 131 -13.76 -10.20 1.77
N MET A 132 -12.85 -9.28 2.07
CA MET A 132 -12.74 -8.59 3.36
C MET A 132 -13.53 -7.28 3.37
N ASP A 133 -13.99 -6.83 2.20
CA ASP A 133 -14.71 -5.57 2.04
C ASP A 133 -16.19 -5.72 2.45
N ASP A 134 -16.80 -4.66 2.94
CA ASP A 134 -18.23 -4.63 3.22
C ASP A 134 -18.99 -4.28 1.91
N PRO A 135 -19.80 -5.18 1.38
CA PRO A 135 -20.51 -4.90 0.12
C PRO A 135 -21.52 -3.76 0.23
N ARG A 136 -21.92 -3.38 1.46
CA ARG A 136 -22.84 -2.26 1.69
C ARG A 136 -22.13 -0.90 1.66
N SER A 137 -20.83 -0.89 1.92
CA SER A 137 -20.01 0.32 1.91
C SER A 137 -18.60 -0.04 1.41
N PRO A 138 -18.46 -0.35 0.11
CA PRO A 138 -17.22 -0.88 -0.42
C PRO A 138 -16.09 0.15 -0.32
N ALA A 139 -14.97 -0.27 0.24
CA ALA A 139 -13.76 0.54 0.37
C ALA A 139 -12.60 0.01 -0.48
N VAL A 140 -12.66 -1.23 -0.95
CA VAL A 140 -11.59 -1.83 -1.75
C VAL A 140 -11.78 -1.50 -3.23
N LEU A 141 -10.68 -1.14 -3.89
CA LEU A 141 -10.63 -0.89 -5.32
C LEU A 141 -9.47 -1.68 -5.93
N ALA A 142 -9.78 -2.63 -6.79
CA ALA A 142 -8.75 -3.36 -7.52
C ALA A 142 -8.08 -2.43 -8.55
N VAL A 143 -6.76 -2.42 -8.56
CA VAL A 143 -5.99 -1.66 -9.55
C VAL A 143 -6.14 -2.33 -10.91
N PRO A 144 -6.60 -1.61 -11.94
CA PRO A 144 -6.82 -2.17 -13.27
C PRO A 144 -5.52 -2.57 -13.99
#